data_10f616aaeabffe00ca81d11622193c49
#
_entry.id   10f616aaeabffe00ca81d11622193c49
#
_cell.length_a   1.000
_cell.length_b   1.000
_cell.length_c   1.000
_cell.angle_alpha   90.00
_cell.angle_beta   90.00
_cell.angle_gamma   90.00
#
_symmetry.space_group_name_H-M   'P 1'
#
loop_
_entity.id
_entity.type
_entity.pdbx_description
1 polymer ?
#
loop_
_entity_poly.entity_id
_entity_poly.type
_entity_poly.pdbx_seq_one_letter_code
_entity_poly.pdbx_strand_id
1 'polypeptide(L)'
;MGGSILGERVLRKEDPKFLTTGGKYVDDLLDEPKLAGALHVTYARSTVAHGKILSIDTSEAASMPGVVAVFTAADLGLQPVPSSFNPMATRTLLASDKVRYVGEPIAAIVSTTREQGEDAAETVYADYDVLPAYTDVMSAMAPGATLIYDACGSNVVFDTTVLGLPENTGDDFFKGCEVVARGMFTNQRVAPCPLEVRGSAVAWVDGRLHQWISTQHAQGALAPIAGANGVDPSQVRILTPDVGGGFGAKIGAYPEEVLLGVISSKVGKPLRWRETRSESMVALGHGRAQVQQVTIGGTRDGKVTHYQLHAFQDSGAWVDMGTILAPFMTRPMSSGVYAIPNIECRTTSVVTNTTPTVAYRGAGRPEATAAVERAMDLFALELGMDAAEVRRKNLIPKFSEPHTTVVGQTYDVGNYEESLNRSEEHTSELQSRFGISYAVFC
;
A
#
# COMPACT_ATOMS: atom_id res chain seq x y z
N MET A 1 19.99 -30.63 25.11
CA MET A 1 18.72 -29.90 24.88
C MET A 1 19.13 -28.52 24.45
N GLY A 2 18.86 -28.16 23.19
CA GLY A 2 19.11 -26.79 22.71
C GLY A 2 18.19 -25.85 23.46
N GLY A 3 18.75 -24.85 24.15
CA GLY A 3 17.98 -23.80 24.80
C GLY A 3 17.14 -23.00 23.79
N SER A 4 16.03 -22.42 24.25
CA SER A 4 15.24 -21.49 23.45
C SER A 4 16.12 -20.30 23.03
N ILE A 5 16.02 -19.88 21.74
CA ILE A 5 16.64 -18.65 21.26
C ILE A 5 15.82 -17.39 21.62
N LEU A 6 14.62 -17.59 22.20
CA LEU A 6 13.77 -16.47 22.63
C LEU A 6 14.42 -15.78 23.83
N GLY A 7 14.58 -14.46 23.69
CA GLY A 7 15.24 -13.62 24.69
C GLY A 7 16.77 -13.56 24.60
N GLU A 8 17.39 -14.38 23.74
CA GLU A 8 18.82 -14.36 23.50
C GLU A 8 19.23 -13.33 22.45
N ARG A 9 20.42 -12.74 22.61
CA ARG A 9 21.00 -11.83 21.63
C ARG A 9 21.57 -12.62 20.46
N VAL A 10 20.76 -12.87 19.43
CA VAL A 10 21.19 -13.49 18.18
C VAL A 10 21.70 -12.41 17.21
N LEU A 11 22.97 -12.53 16.80
CA LEU A 11 23.56 -11.60 15.82
C LEU A 11 23.09 -11.95 14.40
N ARG A 12 22.80 -10.93 13.60
CA ARG A 12 22.43 -11.08 12.19
C ARG A 12 23.66 -11.54 11.38
N LYS A 13 23.50 -12.58 10.58
CA LYS A 13 24.59 -13.18 9.80
C LYS A 13 25.06 -12.29 8.65
N GLU A 14 24.20 -11.43 8.15
CA GLU A 14 24.45 -10.53 7.03
C GLU A 14 25.25 -9.29 7.41
N ASP A 15 25.33 -8.93 8.69
CA ASP A 15 26.00 -7.71 9.14
C ASP A 15 27.46 -7.59 8.67
N PRO A 16 28.31 -8.63 8.72
CA PRO A 16 29.68 -8.54 8.22
C PRO A 16 29.73 -8.18 6.72
N LYS A 17 28.85 -8.76 5.91
CA LYS A 17 28.73 -8.45 4.48
C LYS A 17 28.37 -6.96 4.27
N PHE A 18 27.30 -6.50 4.92
CA PHE A 18 26.83 -5.13 4.74
C PHE A 18 27.80 -4.06 5.25
N LEU A 19 28.59 -4.39 6.28
CA LEU A 19 29.58 -3.47 6.86
C LEU A 19 30.92 -3.46 6.13
N THR A 20 31.19 -4.43 5.26
CA THR A 20 32.49 -4.57 4.57
C THR A 20 32.37 -4.46 3.06
N THR A 21 31.64 -5.36 2.41
CA THR A 21 31.52 -5.44 0.95
C THR A 21 30.26 -4.78 0.39
N GLY A 22 29.32 -4.42 1.25
CA GLY A 22 28.03 -3.87 0.88
C GLY A 22 27.01 -4.90 0.39
N GLY A 23 25.79 -4.44 0.11
CA GLY A 23 24.75 -5.22 -0.53
C GLY A 23 24.96 -5.34 -2.04
N LYS A 24 24.30 -6.30 -2.67
CA LYS A 24 24.20 -6.42 -4.12
C LYS A 24 22.73 -6.40 -4.52
N TYR A 25 22.30 -5.32 -5.14
CA TYR A 25 20.91 -5.05 -5.51
C TYR A 25 20.63 -5.44 -6.97
N VAL A 26 19.38 -5.36 -7.41
CA VAL A 26 19.02 -5.73 -8.80
C VAL A 26 19.78 -4.90 -9.82
N ASP A 27 19.96 -3.59 -9.59
CA ASP A 27 20.68 -2.71 -10.53
C ASP A 27 22.20 -2.97 -10.57
N ASP A 28 22.75 -3.60 -9.52
CA ASP A 28 24.18 -3.95 -9.42
C ASP A 28 24.55 -5.26 -10.15
N LEU A 29 23.60 -5.97 -10.74
CA LEU A 29 23.83 -7.25 -11.41
C LEU A 29 24.49 -7.08 -12.79
N LEU A 30 25.52 -6.24 -12.90
CA LEU A 30 26.21 -5.95 -14.16
C LEU A 30 27.08 -7.11 -14.63
N ASP A 31 27.55 -7.92 -13.70
CA ASP A 31 28.43 -9.10 -13.89
C ASP A 31 27.63 -10.44 -13.95
N GLU A 32 26.29 -10.42 -13.91
CA GLU A 32 25.49 -11.66 -14.03
C GLU A 32 25.56 -12.17 -15.48
N PRO A 33 26.14 -13.36 -15.71
CA PRO A 33 26.38 -13.86 -17.10
C PRO A 33 25.09 -14.02 -17.92
N LYS A 34 23.96 -14.35 -17.27
CA LYS A 34 22.66 -14.49 -17.95
C LYS A 34 22.10 -13.14 -18.42
N LEU A 35 22.58 -12.04 -17.87
CA LEU A 35 22.18 -10.68 -18.23
C LEU A 35 23.19 -10.00 -19.17
N ALA A 36 24.17 -10.74 -19.70
CA ALA A 36 25.12 -10.18 -20.65
C ALA A 36 24.41 -9.65 -21.90
N GLY A 37 24.70 -8.39 -22.27
CA GLY A 37 24.05 -7.70 -23.39
C GLY A 37 22.58 -7.35 -23.16
N ALA A 38 22.15 -7.27 -21.91
CA ALA A 38 20.79 -6.86 -21.57
C ALA A 38 20.50 -5.44 -22.07
N LEU A 39 19.32 -5.28 -22.66
CA LEU A 39 18.76 -3.98 -23.03
C LEU A 39 17.97 -3.38 -21.86
N HIS A 40 17.69 -2.08 -21.96
CA HIS A 40 16.94 -1.35 -20.95
C HIS A 40 15.49 -1.18 -21.34
N VAL A 41 14.59 -1.25 -20.36
CA VAL A 41 13.17 -0.94 -20.53
C VAL A 41 12.84 0.32 -19.78
N THR A 42 12.10 1.21 -20.42
CA THR A 42 11.50 2.40 -19.85
C THR A 42 10.01 2.41 -20.14
N TYR A 43 9.19 2.88 -19.22
CA TYR A 43 7.74 2.94 -19.41
C TYR A 43 7.29 4.38 -19.63
N ALA A 44 6.63 4.64 -20.77
CA ALA A 44 5.87 5.85 -20.93
C ALA A 44 4.60 5.76 -20.06
N ARG A 45 4.27 6.84 -19.37
CA ARG A 45 3.21 6.87 -18.37
C ARG A 45 2.20 7.96 -18.65
N SER A 46 0.95 7.70 -18.25
CA SER A 46 -0.11 8.70 -18.32
C SER A 46 0.21 9.94 -17.49
N THR A 47 0.03 11.10 -18.09
CA THR A 47 0.04 12.41 -17.42
C THR A 47 -1.36 12.85 -17.02
N VAL A 48 -2.40 12.11 -17.43
CA VAL A 48 -3.81 12.36 -17.16
C VAL A 48 -4.31 11.44 -16.06
N ALA A 49 -5.07 11.98 -15.11
CA ALA A 49 -5.57 11.23 -13.98
C ALA A 49 -6.76 10.31 -14.34
N HIS A 50 -7.58 10.69 -15.30
CA HIS A 50 -8.70 9.90 -15.78
C HIS A 50 -9.05 10.30 -17.23
N GLY A 51 -9.05 9.34 -18.12
CA GLY A 51 -9.36 9.58 -19.54
C GLY A 51 -9.46 8.29 -20.34
N LYS A 52 -10.33 8.27 -21.34
CA LYS A 52 -10.33 7.21 -22.33
C LYS A 52 -9.16 7.44 -23.27
N ILE A 53 -8.43 6.39 -23.60
CA ILE A 53 -7.35 6.44 -24.58
C ILE A 53 -7.98 6.40 -25.96
N LEU A 54 -7.80 7.48 -26.75
CA LEU A 54 -8.24 7.56 -28.13
C LEU A 54 -7.18 6.99 -29.07
N SER A 55 -5.90 7.30 -28.82
CA SER A 55 -4.76 6.73 -29.54
C SER A 55 -3.48 6.85 -28.70
N ILE A 56 -2.49 5.99 -29.03
CA ILE A 56 -1.12 6.09 -28.52
C ILE A 56 -0.21 6.09 -29.77
N ASP A 57 0.45 7.20 -30.04
CA ASP A 57 1.44 7.32 -31.10
C ASP A 57 2.84 7.10 -30.53
N THR A 58 3.50 6.06 -31.02
CA THR A 58 4.86 5.67 -30.64
C THR A 58 5.86 5.85 -31.79
N SER A 59 5.45 6.44 -32.91
CA SER A 59 6.24 6.49 -34.14
C SER A 59 7.53 7.29 -33.98
N GLU A 60 7.48 8.42 -33.29
CA GLU A 60 8.65 9.25 -32.98
C GLU A 60 9.60 8.48 -32.04
N ALA A 61 9.09 7.94 -30.93
CA ALA A 61 9.88 7.14 -30.01
C ALA A 61 10.59 5.98 -30.69
N ALA A 62 9.89 5.25 -31.57
CA ALA A 62 10.43 4.10 -32.30
C ALA A 62 11.55 4.47 -33.29
N SER A 63 11.59 5.73 -33.77
CA SER A 63 12.60 6.23 -34.69
C SER A 63 13.86 6.79 -34.01
N MET A 64 13.83 6.95 -32.67
CA MET A 64 14.94 7.57 -31.94
C MET A 64 16.19 6.69 -31.88
N PRO A 65 17.39 7.29 -31.89
CA PRO A 65 18.65 6.54 -31.83
C PRO A 65 18.72 5.65 -30.59
N GLY A 66 19.09 4.38 -30.78
CA GLY A 66 19.26 3.43 -29.69
C GLY A 66 17.96 2.77 -29.21
N VAL A 67 16.80 3.16 -29.72
CA VAL A 67 15.55 2.46 -29.49
C VAL A 67 15.51 1.19 -30.34
N VAL A 68 15.22 0.06 -29.71
CA VAL A 68 15.17 -1.26 -30.33
C VAL A 68 13.72 -1.66 -30.66
N ALA A 69 12.79 -1.34 -29.77
CA ALA A 69 11.36 -1.59 -29.94
C ALA A 69 10.54 -0.72 -29.00
N VAL A 70 9.29 -0.45 -29.39
CA VAL A 70 8.28 0.17 -28.54
C VAL A 70 7.04 -0.71 -28.58
N PHE A 71 6.41 -0.93 -27.44
CA PHE A 71 5.25 -1.79 -27.30
C PHE A 71 4.12 -1.09 -26.55
N THR A 72 2.93 -1.11 -27.10
CA THR A 72 1.66 -0.83 -26.43
C THR A 72 1.00 -2.14 -25.96
N ALA A 73 -0.13 -2.04 -25.29
CA ALA A 73 -0.92 -3.22 -24.92
C ALA A 73 -1.33 -4.05 -26.14
N ALA A 74 -1.66 -3.39 -27.26
CA ALA A 74 -2.06 -4.05 -28.51
C ALA A 74 -0.90 -4.84 -29.12
N ASP A 75 0.31 -4.28 -29.15
CA ASP A 75 1.50 -4.93 -29.72
C ASP A 75 1.91 -6.19 -28.93
N LEU A 76 1.67 -6.18 -27.63
CA LEU A 76 1.92 -7.32 -26.75
C LEU A 76 0.73 -8.30 -26.69
N GLY A 77 -0.44 -7.95 -27.25
CA GLY A 77 -1.65 -8.76 -27.20
C GLY A 77 -2.20 -8.93 -25.78
N LEU A 78 -2.02 -7.92 -24.92
CA LEU A 78 -2.41 -8.01 -23.52
C LEU A 78 -3.93 -8.11 -23.36
N GLN A 79 -4.36 -9.03 -22.51
CA GLN A 79 -5.76 -9.19 -22.14
C GLN A 79 -6.04 -8.50 -20.80
N PRO A 80 -7.27 -8.03 -20.57
CA PRO A 80 -7.66 -7.51 -19.28
C PRO A 80 -7.52 -8.56 -18.17
N VAL A 81 -6.89 -8.18 -17.07
CA VAL A 81 -6.71 -9.02 -15.88
C VAL A 81 -7.68 -8.57 -14.81
N PRO A 82 -8.52 -9.46 -14.25
CA PRO A 82 -9.40 -9.11 -13.16
C PRO A 82 -8.66 -8.95 -11.84
N SER A 83 -9.19 -8.09 -10.96
CA SER A 83 -8.75 -8.03 -9.58
C SER A 83 -9.12 -9.30 -8.81
N SER A 84 -8.25 -9.76 -7.92
CA SER A 84 -8.53 -10.89 -7.02
C SER A 84 -9.61 -10.57 -5.96
N PHE A 85 -9.86 -9.30 -5.67
CA PHE A 85 -10.82 -8.87 -4.64
C PHE A 85 -12.15 -8.39 -5.20
N ASN A 86 -12.19 -8.01 -6.49
CA ASN A 86 -13.42 -7.69 -7.20
C ASN A 86 -13.21 -7.98 -8.69
N PRO A 87 -13.70 -9.12 -9.20
CA PRO A 87 -13.46 -9.55 -10.58
C PRO A 87 -14.09 -8.63 -11.65
N MET A 88 -15.00 -7.73 -11.26
CA MET A 88 -15.55 -6.73 -12.17
C MET A 88 -14.60 -5.56 -12.43
N ALA A 89 -13.62 -5.34 -11.55
CA ALA A 89 -12.54 -4.40 -11.78
C ALA A 89 -11.44 -5.08 -12.61
N THR A 90 -11.30 -4.69 -13.87
CA THR A 90 -10.32 -5.25 -14.80
C THR A 90 -9.42 -4.17 -15.37
N ARG A 91 -8.16 -4.51 -15.65
CA ARG A 91 -7.22 -3.63 -16.39
C ARG A 91 -6.24 -4.46 -17.21
N THR A 92 -5.69 -3.88 -18.26
CA THR A 92 -4.48 -4.39 -18.92
C THR A 92 -3.23 -3.93 -18.19
N LEU A 93 -2.12 -4.68 -18.30
CA LEU A 93 -0.86 -4.32 -17.63
C LEU A 93 -0.19 -3.06 -18.20
N LEU A 94 -0.44 -2.73 -19.49
CA LEU A 94 -0.31 -1.38 -20.04
C LEU A 94 -1.73 -0.89 -20.31
N ALA A 95 -2.06 0.32 -19.93
CA ALA A 95 -3.41 0.85 -20.14
C ALA A 95 -3.75 0.90 -21.64
N SER A 96 -4.93 0.39 -22.01
CA SER A 96 -5.35 0.25 -23.41
C SER A 96 -6.68 0.91 -23.72
N ASP A 97 -7.58 1.00 -22.74
CA ASP A 97 -8.94 1.56 -22.89
C ASP A 97 -9.09 2.89 -22.16
N LYS A 98 -8.59 2.94 -20.93
CA LYS A 98 -8.77 4.06 -20.01
C LYS A 98 -7.55 4.17 -19.09
N VAL A 99 -7.04 5.37 -18.89
CA VAL A 99 -6.10 5.67 -17.80
C VAL A 99 -6.89 6.09 -16.57
N ARG A 100 -6.42 5.66 -15.41
CA ARG A 100 -7.13 5.78 -14.14
C ARG A 100 -6.38 6.57 -13.08
N TYR A 101 -5.08 6.84 -13.29
CA TYR A 101 -4.25 7.68 -12.42
C TYR A 101 -3.02 8.22 -13.18
N VAL A 102 -2.47 9.32 -12.71
CA VAL A 102 -1.19 9.85 -13.21
C VAL A 102 -0.06 8.88 -12.84
N GLY A 103 0.70 8.42 -13.83
CA GLY A 103 1.77 7.43 -13.64
C GLY A 103 1.39 6.01 -14.09
N GLU A 104 0.17 5.75 -14.54
CA GLU A 104 -0.22 4.47 -15.12
C GLU A 104 0.57 4.19 -16.41
N PRO A 105 1.24 3.02 -16.56
CA PRO A 105 2.03 2.73 -17.75
C PRO A 105 1.14 2.52 -18.98
N ILE A 106 1.50 3.16 -20.11
CA ILE A 106 0.76 3.10 -21.38
C ILE A 106 1.56 2.46 -22.51
N ALA A 107 2.90 2.56 -22.46
CA ALA A 107 3.79 1.92 -23.41
C ALA A 107 5.11 1.52 -22.75
N ALA A 108 5.80 0.54 -23.35
CA ALA A 108 7.12 0.08 -22.93
C ALA A 108 8.13 0.30 -24.06
N ILE A 109 9.22 0.97 -23.79
CA ILE A 109 10.31 1.28 -24.71
C ILE A 109 11.52 0.40 -24.38
N VAL A 110 12.07 -0.28 -25.34
CA VAL A 110 13.31 -1.07 -25.23
C VAL A 110 14.42 -0.32 -25.93
N SER A 111 15.51 -0.04 -25.23
CA SER A 111 16.63 0.76 -25.73
C SER A 111 17.98 0.15 -25.36
N THR A 112 19.06 0.61 -26.03
CA THR A 112 20.42 0.14 -25.76
C THR A 112 21.01 0.74 -24.51
N THR A 113 20.61 1.96 -24.14
CA THR A 113 20.93 2.58 -22.87
C THR A 113 19.68 3.10 -22.20
N ARG A 114 19.74 3.31 -20.91
CA ARG A 114 18.62 3.81 -20.11
C ARG A 114 18.22 5.24 -20.54
N GLU A 115 19.20 6.11 -20.75
CA GLU A 115 18.99 7.50 -21.10
C GLU A 115 18.24 7.62 -22.44
N GLN A 116 18.62 6.80 -23.43
CA GLN A 116 17.90 6.75 -24.71
C GLN A 116 16.44 6.31 -24.54
N GLY A 117 16.17 5.40 -23.60
CA GLY A 117 14.82 4.98 -23.27
C GLY A 117 14.03 6.08 -22.58
N GLU A 118 14.63 6.84 -21.68
CA GLU A 118 14.02 7.97 -20.99
C GLU A 118 13.67 9.08 -21.98
N ASP A 119 14.62 9.49 -22.85
CA ASP A 119 14.37 10.47 -23.92
C ASP A 119 13.23 10.01 -24.85
N ALA A 120 13.22 8.74 -25.27
CA ALA A 120 12.19 8.21 -26.15
C ALA A 120 10.80 8.13 -25.46
N ALA A 121 10.75 7.87 -24.16
CA ALA A 121 9.49 7.84 -23.43
C ALA A 121 8.78 9.21 -23.40
N GLU A 122 9.53 10.30 -23.45
CA GLU A 122 8.99 11.66 -23.49
C GLU A 122 8.34 12.00 -24.85
N THR A 123 8.67 11.26 -25.93
CA THR A 123 8.08 11.48 -27.26
C THR A 123 6.85 10.60 -27.55
N VAL A 124 6.50 9.69 -26.65
CA VAL A 124 5.26 8.92 -26.77
C VAL A 124 4.06 9.85 -26.54
N TYR A 125 3.24 10.02 -27.56
CA TYR A 125 2.05 10.86 -27.49
C TYR A 125 0.79 10.01 -27.32
N ALA A 126 0.01 10.31 -26.28
CA ALA A 126 -1.30 9.68 -26.09
C ALA A 126 -2.40 10.75 -26.13
N ASP A 127 -3.39 10.50 -26.96
CA ASP A 127 -4.60 11.35 -27.05
C ASP A 127 -5.68 10.79 -26.13
N TYR A 128 -6.33 11.67 -25.36
CA TYR A 128 -7.30 11.29 -24.34
C TYR A 128 -8.61 12.06 -24.46
N ASP A 129 -9.73 11.35 -24.35
CA ASP A 129 -11.01 11.93 -23.96
C ASP A 129 -11.01 12.03 -22.42
N VAL A 130 -10.68 13.22 -21.90
CA VAL A 130 -10.47 13.45 -20.47
C VAL A 130 -11.79 13.34 -19.71
N LEU A 131 -11.79 12.60 -18.63
CA LEU A 131 -12.94 12.36 -17.76
C LEU A 131 -12.77 13.06 -16.40
N PRO A 132 -13.88 13.32 -15.68
CA PRO A 132 -13.79 13.78 -14.29
C PRO A 132 -12.94 12.84 -13.44
N ALA A 133 -12.03 13.42 -12.66
CA ALA A 133 -11.12 12.69 -11.78
C ALA A 133 -11.42 13.00 -10.30
N TYR A 134 -11.40 11.98 -9.48
CA TYR A 134 -11.67 12.08 -8.05
C TYR A 134 -10.43 11.65 -7.26
N THR A 135 -9.93 12.54 -6.40
CA THR A 135 -8.74 12.30 -5.57
C THR A 135 -9.07 12.10 -4.09
N ASP A 136 -10.35 12.13 -3.75
CA ASP A 136 -10.85 11.83 -2.40
C ASP A 136 -12.06 10.89 -2.46
N VAL A 137 -12.20 10.09 -1.40
CA VAL A 137 -13.21 9.03 -1.32
C VAL A 137 -14.64 9.57 -1.28
N MET A 138 -14.87 10.75 -0.70
CA MET A 138 -16.22 11.30 -0.53
C MET A 138 -16.77 11.78 -1.87
N SER A 139 -15.96 12.48 -2.66
CA SER A 139 -16.37 12.91 -4.02
C SER A 139 -16.49 11.71 -4.96
N ALA A 140 -15.64 10.68 -4.83
CA ALA A 140 -15.72 9.47 -5.64
C ALA A 140 -17.00 8.64 -5.38
N MET A 141 -17.57 8.74 -4.16
CA MET A 141 -18.83 8.08 -3.79
C MET A 141 -20.07 8.93 -4.05
N ALA A 142 -19.91 10.20 -4.44
CA ALA A 142 -21.04 11.10 -4.62
C ALA A 142 -22.01 10.59 -5.71
N PRO A 143 -23.33 10.79 -5.55
CA PRO A 143 -24.29 10.45 -6.60
C PRO A 143 -23.94 11.09 -7.94
N GLY A 144 -23.89 10.28 -9.02
CA GLY A 144 -23.51 10.74 -10.36
C GLY A 144 -22.01 10.85 -10.59
N ALA A 145 -21.15 10.43 -9.66
CA ALA A 145 -19.72 10.35 -9.90
C ALA A 145 -19.42 9.40 -11.07
N THR A 146 -18.47 9.81 -11.93
CA THR A 146 -18.01 8.99 -13.05
C THR A 146 -17.35 7.72 -12.52
N LEU A 147 -17.73 6.57 -13.08
CA LEU A 147 -17.18 5.28 -12.65
C LEU A 147 -15.76 5.09 -13.17
N ILE A 148 -14.87 4.67 -12.27
CA ILE A 148 -13.49 4.29 -12.62
C ILE A 148 -13.50 2.93 -13.32
N TYR A 149 -14.38 2.02 -12.86
CA TYR A 149 -14.68 0.72 -13.47
C TYR A 149 -16.17 0.61 -13.74
N ASP A 150 -16.57 0.78 -14.99
CA ASP A 150 -17.98 0.80 -15.39
C ASP A 150 -18.72 -0.48 -14.98
N ALA A 151 -18.05 -1.64 -15.09
CA ALA A 151 -18.61 -2.92 -14.75
C ALA A 151 -18.88 -3.11 -13.23
N CYS A 152 -18.24 -2.32 -12.36
CA CYS A 152 -18.49 -2.37 -10.92
C CYS A 152 -19.81 -1.71 -10.52
N GLY A 153 -20.38 -0.85 -11.35
CA GLY A 153 -21.63 -0.11 -11.06
C GLY A 153 -21.52 0.91 -9.92
N SER A 154 -20.39 0.97 -9.22
CA SER A 154 -20.08 1.89 -8.13
C SER A 154 -18.57 2.06 -7.98
N ASN A 155 -18.13 3.22 -7.48
CA ASN A 155 -16.75 3.40 -7.02
C ASN A 155 -16.51 2.84 -5.60
N VAL A 156 -17.57 2.45 -4.87
CA VAL A 156 -17.45 1.61 -3.67
C VAL A 156 -17.22 0.18 -4.15
N VAL A 157 -16.05 -0.36 -3.85
CA VAL A 157 -15.61 -1.69 -4.34
C VAL A 157 -15.64 -2.76 -3.26
N PHE A 158 -15.71 -2.36 -2.00
CA PHE A 158 -15.91 -3.24 -0.85
C PHE A 158 -16.55 -2.47 0.31
N ASP A 159 -17.47 -3.11 1.03
CA ASP A 159 -18.03 -2.60 2.28
C ASP A 159 -18.24 -3.77 3.25
N THR A 160 -17.95 -3.56 4.54
CA THR A 160 -18.06 -4.62 5.56
C THR A 160 -19.49 -5.10 5.82
N THR A 161 -20.50 -4.41 5.32
CA THR A 161 -21.90 -4.90 5.36
C THR A 161 -22.08 -6.22 4.63
N VAL A 162 -21.28 -6.50 3.57
CA VAL A 162 -21.30 -7.78 2.86
C VAL A 162 -20.85 -8.96 3.73
N LEU A 163 -20.18 -8.69 4.86
CA LEU A 163 -19.75 -9.71 5.81
C LEU A 163 -20.86 -10.10 6.80
N GLY A 164 -22.06 -9.51 6.68
CA GLY A 164 -23.18 -9.75 7.59
C GLY A 164 -22.92 -9.25 9.03
N LEU A 165 -21.99 -8.32 9.20
CA LEU A 165 -21.71 -7.72 10.49
C LEU A 165 -22.86 -6.78 10.88
N PRO A 166 -23.26 -6.75 12.17
CA PRO A 166 -24.34 -5.86 12.60
C PRO A 166 -23.97 -4.40 12.35
N GLU A 167 -24.91 -3.68 11.74
CA GLU A 167 -24.84 -2.23 11.58
C GLU A 167 -25.65 -1.56 12.70
N ASN A 168 -24.99 -1.12 13.74
CA ASN A 168 -25.58 -0.21 14.70
C ASN A 168 -25.25 1.23 14.25
N THR A 169 -25.90 1.70 13.22
CA THR A 169 -25.57 2.99 12.59
C THR A 169 -26.30 4.18 13.19
N GLY A 170 -27.07 3.98 14.26
CA GLY A 170 -27.91 5.02 14.86
C GLY A 170 -27.42 5.54 16.20
N ASP A 171 -28.05 6.65 16.64
CA ASP A 171 -27.83 7.22 17.99
C ASP A 171 -28.21 6.23 19.11
N ASP A 172 -29.00 5.21 18.82
CA ASP A 172 -29.37 4.15 19.77
C ASP A 172 -28.18 3.34 20.27
N PHE A 173 -27.09 3.22 19.49
CA PHE A 173 -25.85 2.56 19.93
C PHE A 173 -25.23 3.28 21.14
N PHE A 174 -25.39 4.60 21.22
CA PHE A 174 -24.86 5.43 22.31
C PHE A 174 -25.89 5.72 23.41
N LYS A 175 -27.05 5.04 23.37
CA LYS A 175 -28.08 5.20 24.38
C LYS A 175 -27.55 4.79 25.75
N GLY A 176 -27.64 5.69 26.72
CA GLY A 176 -27.11 5.49 28.08
C GLY A 176 -25.70 6.05 28.28
N CYS A 177 -25.02 6.54 27.25
CA CYS A 177 -23.85 7.37 27.46
C CYS A 177 -24.25 8.75 28.00
N GLU A 178 -23.53 9.21 29.02
CA GLU A 178 -23.75 10.55 29.61
C GLU A 178 -23.08 11.65 28.79
N VAL A 179 -21.99 11.27 28.07
CA VAL A 179 -21.20 12.14 27.20
C VAL A 179 -20.90 11.40 25.92
N VAL A 180 -21.04 12.07 24.78
CA VAL A 180 -20.74 11.53 23.44
C VAL A 180 -20.00 12.59 22.65
N ALA A 181 -18.80 12.24 22.14
CA ALA A 181 -18.01 13.09 21.27
C ALA A 181 -17.93 12.48 19.86
N ARG A 182 -17.89 13.34 18.83
CA ARG A 182 -17.86 12.95 17.42
C ARG A 182 -16.79 13.73 16.67
N GLY A 183 -16.14 13.08 15.71
CA GLY A 183 -15.17 13.75 14.85
C GLY A 183 -14.96 13.01 13.53
N MET A 184 -14.36 13.73 12.58
CA MET A 184 -13.91 13.17 11.32
C MET A 184 -12.46 13.58 11.10
N PHE A 185 -11.63 12.60 10.78
CA PHE A 185 -10.19 12.77 10.62
C PHE A 185 -9.73 12.20 9.28
N THR A 186 -8.71 12.82 8.70
CA THR A 186 -7.99 12.27 7.57
C THR A 186 -6.70 11.64 8.05
N ASN A 187 -6.56 10.35 7.84
CA ASN A 187 -5.29 9.64 7.90
C ASN A 187 -4.67 9.73 6.50
N GLN A 188 -3.79 10.69 6.32
CA GLN A 188 -3.31 11.10 5.01
C GLN A 188 -2.53 10.02 4.27
N ARG A 189 -2.60 10.05 2.95
CA ARG A 189 -1.82 9.20 2.06
C ARG A 189 -0.33 9.47 2.24
N VAL A 190 0.50 8.40 2.24
CA VAL A 190 1.96 8.49 2.34
C VAL A 190 2.61 7.57 1.31
N ALA A 191 3.73 8.02 0.73
CA ALA A 191 4.59 7.22 -0.13
C ALA A 191 5.66 6.53 0.73
N PRO A 192 5.91 5.22 0.58
CA PRO A 192 6.88 4.46 1.36
C PRO A 192 8.33 4.89 1.17
N CYS A 193 8.70 5.40 0.00
CA CYS A 193 10.02 5.92 -0.36
C CYS A 193 11.22 5.06 0.06
N PRO A 194 11.29 3.75 -0.29
CA PRO A 194 12.49 2.96 -0.03
C PRO A 194 13.70 3.57 -0.75
N LEU A 195 14.90 3.47 -0.17
CA LEU A 195 16.12 4.02 -0.79
C LEU A 195 16.40 3.35 -2.14
N GLU A 196 16.28 2.03 -2.22
CA GLU A 196 16.24 1.32 -3.48
C GLU A 196 14.83 1.47 -4.10
N VAL A 197 14.75 2.07 -5.28
CA VAL A 197 13.54 2.09 -6.10
C VAL A 197 13.19 0.68 -6.60
N ARG A 198 12.03 0.48 -7.25
CA ARG A 198 11.72 -0.81 -7.87
C ARG A 198 12.69 -1.08 -9.03
N GLY A 199 13.04 -2.33 -9.21
CA GLY A 199 13.84 -2.79 -10.32
C GLY A 199 13.67 -4.28 -10.57
N SER A 200 13.83 -4.66 -11.82
CA SER A 200 13.81 -6.06 -12.25
C SER A 200 14.75 -6.28 -13.42
N ALA A 201 15.28 -7.50 -13.54
CA ALA A 201 16.03 -7.94 -14.69
C ALA A 201 15.58 -9.34 -15.08
N VAL A 202 15.59 -9.67 -16.37
CA VAL A 202 15.12 -10.97 -16.88
C VAL A 202 16.04 -11.53 -17.94
N ALA A 203 16.09 -12.86 -17.99
CA ALA A 203 16.68 -13.63 -19.08
C ALA A 203 15.93 -14.94 -19.30
N TRP A 204 15.67 -15.28 -20.56
CA TRP A 204 15.23 -16.62 -20.95
C TRP A 204 16.46 -17.50 -21.20
N VAL A 205 16.59 -18.57 -20.45
CA VAL A 205 17.70 -19.54 -20.57
C VAL A 205 17.13 -20.96 -20.67
N ASP A 206 17.41 -21.66 -21.74
CA ASP A 206 16.94 -23.03 -21.97
C ASP A 206 15.43 -23.22 -21.76
N GLY A 207 14.63 -22.28 -22.23
CA GLY A 207 13.17 -22.29 -22.11
C GLY A 207 12.63 -21.92 -20.70
N ARG A 208 13.51 -21.50 -19.79
CA ARG A 208 13.15 -21.09 -18.44
C ARG A 208 13.37 -19.59 -18.25
N LEU A 209 12.38 -18.90 -17.70
CA LEU A 209 12.48 -17.49 -17.32
C LEU A 209 13.21 -17.35 -15.98
N HIS A 210 14.35 -16.68 -16.00
CA HIS A 210 15.03 -16.21 -14.80
C HIS A 210 14.73 -14.74 -14.62
N GLN A 211 14.17 -14.37 -13.46
CA GLN A 211 13.83 -12.98 -13.17
C GLN A 211 14.34 -12.57 -11.80
N TRP A 212 15.17 -11.54 -11.76
CA TRP A 212 15.63 -10.86 -10.55
C TRP A 212 14.72 -9.68 -10.26
N ILE A 213 14.21 -9.62 -9.04
CA ILE A 213 13.25 -8.58 -8.60
C ILE A 213 13.63 -8.06 -7.22
N SER A 214 13.57 -6.75 -7.04
CA SER A 214 13.57 -6.11 -5.72
C SER A 214 12.20 -6.25 -5.07
N THR A 215 11.94 -7.39 -4.43
CA THR A 215 10.65 -7.74 -3.84
C THR A 215 10.77 -8.27 -2.41
N GLN A 216 9.73 -8.07 -1.60
CA GLN A 216 9.57 -8.68 -0.28
C GLN A 216 8.94 -10.07 -0.33
N HIS A 217 8.40 -10.49 -1.48
CA HIS A 217 7.61 -11.72 -1.61
C HIS A 217 7.83 -12.40 -2.95
N ALA A 218 8.98 -13.03 -3.12
CA ALA A 218 9.34 -13.75 -4.35
C ALA A 218 8.30 -14.80 -4.77
N GLN A 219 7.73 -15.55 -3.82
CA GLN A 219 6.72 -16.57 -4.09
C GLN A 219 5.41 -15.94 -4.62
N GLY A 220 5.01 -14.77 -4.10
CA GLY A 220 3.82 -14.06 -4.57
C GLY A 220 3.97 -13.47 -5.97
N ALA A 221 5.20 -13.18 -6.41
CA ALA A 221 5.48 -12.70 -7.76
C ALA A 221 5.41 -13.83 -8.82
N LEU A 222 5.56 -15.10 -8.42
CA LEU A 222 5.68 -16.22 -9.32
C LEU A 222 4.46 -16.42 -10.23
N ALA A 223 3.27 -16.49 -9.64
CA ALA A 223 2.05 -16.78 -10.39
C ALA A 223 1.66 -15.67 -11.40
N PRO A 224 1.67 -14.36 -11.04
CA PRO A 224 1.41 -13.30 -12.01
C PRO A 224 2.40 -13.30 -13.17
N ILE A 225 3.70 -13.51 -12.90
CA ILE A 225 4.75 -13.54 -13.91
C ILE A 225 4.59 -14.75 -14.83
N ALA A 226 4.37 -15.96 -14.30
CA ALA A 226 4.14 -17.16 -15.08
C ALA A 226 2.90 -17.02 -15.96
N GLY A 227 1.79 -16.51 -15.39
CA GLY A 227 0.54 -16.29 -16.11
C GLY A 227 0.68 -15.31 -17.27
N ALA A 228 1.34 -14.17 -17.07
CA ALA A 228 1.57 -13.19 -18.12
C ALA A 228 2.46 -13.72 -19.25
N ASN A 229 3.39 -14.61 -18.95
CA ASN A 229 4.28 -15.24 -19.92
C ASN A 229 3.68 -16.51 -20.56
N GLY A 230 2.49 -16.95 -20.14
CA GLY A 230 1.83 -18.15 -20.66
C GLY A 230 2.60 -19.45 -20.40
N VAL A 231 3.35 -19.54 -19.29
CA VAL A 231 4.17 -20.69 -18.93
C VAL A 231 3.77 -21.28 -17.59
N ASP A 232 4.14 -22.55 -17.38
CA ASP A 232 3.97 -23.19 -16.07
C ASP A 232 4.88 -22.51 -15.03
N PRO A 233 4.41 -22.32 -13.78
CA PRO A 233 5.22 -21.72 -12.71
C PRO A 233 6.58 -22.40 -12.48
N SER A 234 6.73 -23.71 -12.76
CA SER A 234 8.01 -24.41 -12.70
C SER A 234 9.05 -23.94 -13.72
N GLN A 235 8.60 -23.30 -14.80
CA GLN A 235 9.45 -22.70 -15.82
C GLN A 235 9.91 -21.26 -15.46
N VAL A 236 9.47 -20.73 -14.33
CA VAL A 236 9.89 -19.42 -13.83
C VAL A 236 10.76 -19.58 -12.61
N ARG A 237 11.87 -18.86 -12.55
CA ARG A 237 12.74 -18.76 -11.38
C ARG A 237 12.83 -17.31 -10.93
N ILE A 238 12.21 -16.99 -9.80
CA ILE A 238 12.35 -15.67 -9.17
C ILE A 238 13.59 -15.68 -8.26
N LEU A 239 14.40 -14.66 -8.42
CA LEU A 239 15.63 -14.42 -7.67
C LEU A 239 15.51 -13.05 -7.00
N THR A 240 15.68 -13.02 -5.69
CA THR A 240 15.68 -11.77 -4.93
C THR A 240 17.06 -11.58 -4.33
N PRO A 241 17.86 -10.62 -4.84
CA PRO A 241 19.13 -10.25 -4.22
C PRO A 241 18.88 -9.47 -2.93
N ASP A 242 19.85 -8.69 -2.45
CA ASP A 242 19.58 -7.78 -1.35
C ASP A 242 18.52 -6.75 -1.73
N VAL A 243 17.67 -6.36 -0.79
CA VAL A 243 16.56 -5.42 -1.01
C VAL A 243 16.77 -4.18 -0.15
N GLY A 244 16.85 -3.03 -0.81
CA GLY A 244 17.14 -1.72 -0.20
C GLY A 244 15.91 -1.01 0.37
N GLY A 245 15.03 -1.79 1.02
CA GLY A 245 13.78 -1.35 1.62
C GLY A 245 12.56 -1.65 0.75
N GLY A 246 11.43 -1.90 1.42
CA GLY A 246 10.16 -2.19 0.74
C GLY A 246 8.97 -1.70 1.57
N PHE A 247 9.04 -1.87 2.89
CA PHE A 247 8.08 -1.38 3.89
C PHE A 247 6.63 -1.80 3.63
N GLY A 248 6.43 -2.91 2.90
CA GLY A 248 5.13 -3.40 2.46
C GLY A 248 4.82 -3.08 0.99
N ALA A 249 5.36 -2.01 0.42
CA ALA A 249 5.04 -1.60 -0.95
C ALA A 249 5.65 -2.52 -2.02
N LYS A 250 6.65 -3.31 -1.70
CA LYS A 250 7.25 -4.29 -2.63
C LYS A 250 6.76 -5.73 -2.37
N ILE A 251 5.55 -5.92 -1.82
CA ILE A 251 4.97 -7.27 -1.61
C ILE A 251 4.40 -7.84 -2.91
N GLY A 252 3.65 -7.04 -3.69
CA GLY A 252 3.07 -7.46 -4.96
C GLY A 252 4.05 -7.32 -6.12
N ALA A 253 3.79 -8.04 -7.23
CA ALA A 253 4.44 -7.79 -8.51
C ALA A 253 3.67 -6.70 -9.27
N TYR A 254 4.36 -5.68 -9.71
CA TYR A 254 3.79 -4.56 -10.46
C TYR A 254 3.75 -4.85 -11.97
N PRO A 255 2.88 -4.15 -12.73
CA PRO A 255 2.78 -4.34 -14.17
C PRO A 255 4.12 -4.32 -14.89
N GLU A 256 5.00 -3.39 -14.52
CA GLU A 256 6.32 -3.22 -15.10
C GLU A 256 7.21 -4.45 -14.90
N GLU A 257 7.15 -5.05 -13.73
CA GLU A 257 7.92 -6.27 -13.40
C GLU A 257 7.33 -7.50 -14.10
N VAL A 258 6.00 -7.59 -14.15
CA VAL A 258 5.27 -8.72 -14.77
C VAL A 258 5.51 -8.76 -16.28
N LEU A 259 5.53 -7.61 -16.94
CA LEU A 259 5.69 -7.50 -18.39
C LEU A 259 7.11 -7.76 -18.88
N LEU A 260 8.12 -7.63 -18.03
CA LEU A 260 9.50 -7.66 -18.45
C LEU A 260 9.87 -8.99 -19.16
N GLY A 261 9.36 -10.13 -18.68
CA GLY A 261 9.54 -11.44 -19.30
C GLY A 261 8.88 -11.56 -20.67
N VAL A 262 7.67 -10.99 -20.81
CA VAL A 262 6.92 -10.96 -22.08
C VAL A 262 7.67 -10.14 -23.13
N ILE A 263 8.14 -8.96 -22.76
CA ILE A 263 8.93 -8.07 -23.63
C ILE A 263 10.25 -8.76 -24.02
N SER A 264 10.95 -9.38 -23.06
CA SER A 264 12.19 -10.11 -23.30
C SER A 264 12.02 -11.25 -24.33
N SER A 265 10.92 -11.99 -24.24
CA SER A 265 10.59 -13.03 -25.23
C SER A 265 10.37 -12.46 -26.63
N LYS A 266 9.71 -11.29 -26.75
CA LYS A 266 9.47 -10.62 -28.05
C LYS A 266 10.76 -10.10 -28.68
N VAL A 267 11.66 -9.52 -27.89
CA VAL A 267 12.92 -8.92 -28.35
C VAL A 267 14.02 -9.97 -28.51
N GLY A 268 13.90 -11.11 -27.84
CA GLY A 268 14.91 -12.18 -27.87
C GLY A 268 16.21 -11.81 -27.14
N LYS A 269 16.17 -10.91 -26.18
CA LYS A 269 17.32 -10.42 -25.42
C LYS A 269 17.00 -10.36 -23.93
N PRO A 270 17.99 -10.51 -23.04
CA PRO A 270 17.84 -10.16 -21.64
C PRO A 270 17.47 -8.67 -21.50
N LEU A 271 16.68 -8.36 -20.47
CA LEU A 271 16.22 -6.99 -20.22
C LEU A 271 16.48 -6.57 -18.78
N ARG A 272 16.64 -5.27 -18.57
CA ARG A 272 16.71 -4.61 -17.28
C ARG A 272 15.72 -3.46 -17.22
N TRP A 273 15.11 -3.29 -16.08
CA TRP A 273 14.27 -2.13 -15.75
C TRP A 273 14.60 -1.63 -14.35
N ARG A 274 14.67 -0.34 -14.20
CA ARG A 274 14.72 0.37 -12.91
C ARG A 274 13.91 1.65 -13.03
N GLU A 275 12.96 1.84 -12.13
CA GLU A 275 12.23 3.10 -12.08
C GLU A 275 13.12 4.27 -11.62
N THR A 276 12.75 5.48 -11.99
CA THR A 276 13.29 6.71 -11.41
C THR A 276 12.63 7.00 -10.06
N ARG A 277 13.21 7.90 -9.26
CA ARG A 277 12.56 8.33 -8.00
C ARG A 277 11.23 9.05 -8.28
N SER A 278 11.13 9.83 -9.36
CA SER A 278 9.90 10.49 -9.77
C SER A 278 8.80 9.49 -10.14
N GLU A 279 9.15 8.44 -10.90
CA GLU A 279 8.22 7.34 -11.18
C GLU A 279 7.79 6.61 -9.90
N SER A 280 8.72 6.36 -8.99
CA SER A 280 8.43 5.72 -7.69
C SER A 280 7.40 6.51 -6.88
N MET A 281 7.40 7.85 -6.94
CA MET A 281 6.44 8.69 -6.22
C MET A 281 5.02 8.61 -6.79
N VAL A 282 4.84 8.24 -8.04
CA VAL A 282 3.52 8.18 -8.70
C VAL A 282 3.05 6.76 -9.03
N ALA A 283 3.95 5.77 -9.04
CA ALA A 283 3.64 4.41 -9.50
C ALA A 283 3.92 3.31 -8.47
N LEU A 284 4.82 3.53 -7.50
CA LEU A 284 4.91 2.64 -6.33
C LEU A 284 3.70 2.87 -5.44
N GLY A 285 3.04 1.80 -5.02
CA GLY A 285 1.83 1.87 -4.21
C GLY A 285 2.02 2.68 -2.92
N HIS A 286 1.01 3.48 -2.59
CA HIS A 286 0.98 4.31 -1.39
C HIS A 286 0.34 3.58 -0.20
N GLY A 287 0.55 4.10 1.01
CA GLY A 287 -0.10 3.60 2.21
C GLY A 287 -1.05 4.59 2.85
N ARG A 288 -1.72 4.17 3.92
CA ARG A 288 -2.68 4.96 4.72
C ARG A 288 -3.92 5.32 3.89
N ALA A 289 -4.19 6.63 3.70
CA ALA A 289 -5.29 7.12 2.87
C ALA A 289 -6.68 6.71 3.38
N GLN A 290 -7.01 7.05 4.62
CA GLN A 290 -8.34 6.84 5.19
C GLN A 290 -8.99 8.16 5.60
N VAL A 291 -10.30 8.27 5.38
CA VAL A 291 -11.16 9.21 6.09
C VAL A 291 -11.85 8.42 7.19
N GLN A 292 -11.77 8.90 8.43
CA GLN A 292 -12.20 8.20 9.63
C GLN A 292 -13.26 9.02 10.36
N GLN A 293 -14.49 8.54 10.37
CA GLN A 293 -15.56 9.09 11.20
C GLN A 293 -15.58 8.32 12.52
N VAL A 294 -15.39 9.01 13.63
CA VAL A 294 -15.38 8.42 14.96
C VAL A 294 -16.49 8.98 15.80
N THR A 295 -17.09 8.12 16.61
CA THR A 295 -17.97 8.50 17.72
C THR A 295 -17.55 7.72 18.96
N ILE A 296 -17.41 8.37 20.08
CA ILE A 296 -17.02 7.79 21.35
C ILE A 296 -17.93 8.29 22.46
N GLY A 297 -18.33 7.41 23.35
CA GLY A 297 -19.24 7.76 24.44
C GLY A 297 -18.97 6.98 25.71
N GLY A 298 -19.41 7.57 26.83
CA GLY A 298 -19.20 6.98 28.13
C GLY A 298 -19.80 7.82 29.24
N THR A 299 -19.23 7.69 30.44
CA THR A 299 -19.70 8.35 31.67
C THR A 299 -18.89 9.62 31.95
N ARG A 300 -19.47 10.54 32.76
CA ARG A 300 -18.82 11.83 33.08
C ARG A 300 -17.55 11.68 33.92
N ASP A 301 -17.35 10.56 34.58
CA ASP A 301 -16.11 10.27 35.31
C ASP A 301 -14.94 9.80 34.39
N GLY A 302 -15.15 9.75 33.08
CA GLY A 302 -14.12 9.45 32.08
C GLY A 302 -14.05 7.99 31.68
N LYS A 303 -15.00 7.13 32.03
CA LYS A 303 -15.06 5.75 31.56
C LYS A 303 -15.71 5.66 30.19
N VAL A 304 -14.99 5.17 29.20
CA VAL A 304 -15.50 4.91 27.85
C VAL A 304 -16.26 3.59 27.84
N THR A 305 -17.48 3.61 27.31
CA THR A 305 -18.35 2.44 27.21
C THR A 305 -18.67 2.05 25.77
N HIS A 306 -18.63 3.00 24.84
CA HIS A 306 -18.98 2.82 23.44
C HIS A 306 -17.98 3.53 22.52
N TYR A 307 -17.59 2.85 21.45
CA TYR A 307 -16.76 3.41 20.38
C TYR A 307 -17.24 2.93 19.03
N GLN A 308 -17.39 3.84 18.10
CA GLN A 308 -17.76 3.55 16.71
C GLN A 308 -16.77 4.19 15.77
N LEU A 309 -16.29 3.41 14.80
CA LEU A 309 -15.42 3.85 13.71
C LEU A 309 -16.07 3.50 12.38
N HIS A 310 -16.25 4.48 11.50
CA HIS A 310 -16.45 4.24 10.07
C HIS A 310 -15.22 4.70 9.31
N ALA A 311 -14.45 3.76 8.77
CA ALA A 311 -13.25 4.04 8.00
C ALA A 311 -13.53 3.92 6.50
N PHE A 312 -13.38 5.02 5.77
CA PHE A 312 -13.43 5.06 4.31
C PHE A 312 -12.00 4.90 3.80
N GLN A 313 -11.71 3.77 3.18
CA GLN A 313 -10.39 3.46 2.64
C GLN A 313 -10.30 3.88 1.19
N ASP A 314 -9.34 4.74 0.86
CA ASP A 314 -8.99 5.02 -0.52
C ASP A 314 -8.13 3.86 -1.07
N SER A 315 -8.68 3.12 -2.03
CA SER A 315 -7.99 2.02 -2.72
C SER A 315 -7.04 2.52 -3.81
N GLY A 316 -7.11 3.82 -4.15
CA GLY A 316 -6.51 4.33 -5.37
C GLY A 316 -7.18 3.76 -6.62
N ALA A 317 -6.47 3.80 -7.72
CA ALA A 317 -7.01 3.43 -9.03
C ALA A 317 -7.06 1.91 -9.30
N TRP A 318 -6.69 1.06 -8.35
CA TRP A 318 -6.73 -0.40 -8.52
C TRP A 318 -7.27 -1.11 -7.28
N VAL A 319 -8.15 -2.07 -7.53
CA VAL A 319 -8.75 -2.92 -6.48
C VAL A 319 -7.78 -4.03 -6.14
N ASP A 320 -6.93 -3.83 -5.13
CA ASP A 320 -5.90 -4.78 -4.70
C ASP A 320 -5.76 -4.75 -3.16
N MET A 321 -4.59 -5.04 -2.66
CA MET A 321 -4.24 -5.08 -1.23
C MET A 321 -4.79 -3.88 -0.45
N GLY A 322 -4.72 -2.66 -1.03
CA GLY A 322 -5.28 -1.45 -0.42
C GLY A 322 -6.75 -1.56 -0.06
N THR A 323 -7.55 -2.21 -0.90
CA THR A 323 -8.99 -2.38 -0.70
C THR A 323 -9.32 -3.15 0.58
N ILE A 324 -8.48 -4.12 0.98
CA ILE A 324 -8.72 -5.00 2.12
C ILE A 324 -8.03 -4.55 3.42
N LEU A 325 -7.21 -3.49 3.38
CA LEU A 325 -6.48 -3.03 4.58
C LEU A 325 -7.42 -2.58 5.70
N ALA A 326 -8.43 -1.77 5.39
CA ALA A 326 -9.36 -1.30 6.39
C ALA A 326 -10.21 -2.44 6.99
N PRO A 327 -10.90 -3.27 6.21
CA PRO A 327 -11.75 -4.32 6.76
C PRO A 327 -11.00 -5.40 7.55
N PHE A 328 -9.79 -5.77 7.12
CA PHE A 328 -9.08 -6.91 7.71
C PHE A 328 -7.91 -6.53 8.60
N MET A 329 -7.45 -5.29 8.59
CA MET A 329 -6.31 -4.85 9.40
C MET A 329 -6.66 -3.69 10.34
N THR A 330 -7.40 -2.66 9.90
CA THR A 330 -7.84 -1.55 10.77
C THR A 330 -8.92 -2.03 11.74
N ARG A 331 -9.93 -2.72 11.23
CA ARG A 331 -11.08 -3.17 12.02
C ARG A 331 -10.69 -4.03 13.23
N PRO A 332 -9.87 -5.11 13.12
CA PRO A 332 -9.50 -5.93 14.28
C PRO A 332 -8.67 -5.19 15.34
N MET A 333 -8.05 -4.08 14.97
CA MET A 333 -7.21 -3.26 15.84
C MET A 333 -7.93 -2.02 16.39
N SER A 334 -9.22 -1.86 16.11
CA SER A 334 -9.98 -0.64 16.47
C SER A 334 -10.13 -0.41 17.97
N SER A 335 -9.97 -1.45 18.80
CA SER A 335 -9.93 -1.30 20.27
C SER A 335 -8.63 -0.68 20.79
N GLY A 336 -7.54 -0.77 20.03
CA GLY A 336 -6.23 -0.41 20.52
C GLY A 336 -5.90 -1.15 21.84
N VAL A 337 -5.38 -0.42 22.80
CA VAL A 337 -5.01 -0.94 24.15
C VAL A 337 -6.11 -0.70 25.20
N TYR A 338 -7.34 -0.37 24.75
CA TYR A 338 -8.42 0.04 25.63
C TYR A 338 -9.44 -1.07 25.89
N ALA A 339 -9.93 -1.14 27.13
CA ALA A 339 -10.97 -2.05 27.60
C ALA A 339 -12.37 -1.46 27.33
N ILE A 340 -12.67 -1.15 26.06
CA ILE A 340 -13.98 -0.62 25.64
C ILE A 340 -14.92 -1.79 25.39
N PRO A 341 -16.06 -1.91 26.10
CA PRO A 341 -16.92 -3.08 26.01
C PRO A 341 -17.76 -3.14 24.72
N ASN A 342 -18.11 -2.00 24.14
CA ASN A 342 -18.95 -1.94 22.95
C ASN A 342 -18.21 -1.20 21.84
N ILE A 343 -17.75 -1.94 20.83
CA ILE A 343 -17.06 -1.38 19.67
C ILE A 343 -17.75 -1.83 18.39
N GLU A 344 -18.02 -0.87 17.53
CA GLU A 344 -18.45 -1.10 16.17
C GLU A 344 -17.46 -0.48 15.17
N CYS A 345 -17.06 -1.24 14.19
CA CYS A 345 -16.16 -0.76 13.15
C CYS A 345 -16.69 -1.17 11.78
N ARG A 346 -17.20 -0.21 11.03
CA ARG A 346 -17.54 -0.32 9.61
C ARG A 346 -16.39 0.18 8.76
N THR A 347 -16.21 -0.45 7.60
CA THR A 347 -15.23 0.01 6.62
C THR A 347 -15.83 -0.01 5.22
N THR A 348 -15.55 1.03 4.45
CA THR A 348 -15.97 1.18 3.06
C THR A 348 -14.74 1.48 2.21
N SER A 349 -14.43 0.63 1.23
CA SER A 349 -13.29 0.80 0.35
C SER A 349 -13.73 1.35 -1.00
N VAL A 350 -13.07 2.41 -1.44
CA VAL A 350 -13.46 3.22 -2.60
C VAL A 350 -12.30 3.35 -3.56
N VAL A 351 -12.55 3.16 -4.85
CA VAL A 351 -11.56 3.49 -5.88
C VAL A 351 -11.58 4.99 -6.18
N THR A 352 -10.39 5.54 -6.42
CA THR A 352 -10.16 6.95 -6.76
C THR A 352 -9.15 7.05 -7.90
N ASN A 353 -9.01 8.22 -8.51
CA ASN A 353 -8.04 8.45 -9.59
C ASN A 353 -6.64 8.81 -9.04
N THR A 354 -6.18 8.04 -8.07
CA THR A 354 -4.88 8.22 -7.43
C THR A 354 -4.04 6.94 -7.53
N THR A 355 -2.75 7.03 -7.27
CA THR A 355 -1.87 5.85 -7.18
C THR A 355 -2.52 4.76 -6.31
N PRO A 356 -2.53 3.49 -6.72
CA PRO A 356 -3.09 2.40 -5.93
C PRO A 356 -2.51 2.36 -4.51
N THR A 357 -3.35 2.07 -3.51
CA THR A 357 -2.87 1.84 -2.15
C THR A 357 -2.45 0.38 -1.96
N VAL A 358 -1.44 0.20 -1.13
CA VAL A 358 -0.85 -1.11 -0.80
C VAL A 358 -0.52 -1.16 0.70
N ALA A 359 -0.03 -2.29 1.16
CA ALA A 359 0.48 -2.38 2.51
C ALA A 359 1.65 -1.39 2.72
N TYR A 360 1.58 -0.63 3.80
CA TYR A 360 2.69 0.18 4.27
C TYR A 360 2.87 -0.04 5.78
N ARG A 361 4.10 -0.19 6.23
CA ARG A 361 4.57 -0.48 7.59
C ARG A 361 3.51 -0.35 8.68
N GLY A 362 3.03 -1.47 9.21
CA GLY A 362 1.90 -1.54 10.12
C GLY A 362 0.55 -1.85 9.46
N ALA A 363 0.32 -1.45 8.19
CA ALA A 363 -0.79 -1.85 7.32
C ALA A 363 -2.16 -1.93 8.02
N GLY A 364 -2.84 -0.81 8.18
CA GLY A 364 -4.14 -0.70 8.86
C GLY A 364 -4.06 -0.50 10.38
N ARG A 365 -2.99 -0.95 11.03
CA ARG A 365 -2.81 -0.80 12.50
C ARG A 365 -2.51 0.65 12.92
N PRO A 366 -1.60 1.38 12.26
CA PRO A 366 -1.41 2.80 12.53
C PRO A 366 -2.67 3.62 12.29
N GLU A 367 -3.47 3.25 11.28
CA GLU A 367 -4.74 3.89 10.96
C GLU A 367 -5.77 3.66 12.08
N ALA A 368 -5.86 2.43 12.60
CA ALA A 368 -6.71 2.11 13.73
C ALA A 368 -6.30 2.87 15.00
N THR A 369 -4.98 2.89 15.28
CA THR A 369 -4.43 3.62 16.43
C THR A 369 -4.72 5.12 16.31
N ALA A 370 -4.48 5.72 15.14
CA ALA A 370 -4.79 7.13 14.93
C ALA A 370 -6.27 7.45 15.20
N ALA A 371 -7.19 6.58 14.76
CA ALA A 371 -8.62 6.77 14.96
C ALA A 371 -9.01 6.72 16.44
N VAL A 372 -8.60 5.66 17.16
CA VAL A 372 -8.99 5.50 18.57
C VAL A 372 -8.32 6.52 19.47
N GLU A 373 -7.05 6.86 19.23
CA GLU A 373 -6.34 7.87 20.02
C GLU A 373 -6.94 9.28 19.85
N ARG A 374 -7.31 9.64 18.60
CA ARG A 374 -8.03 10.91 18.34
C ARG A 374 -9.42 10.92 18.95
N ALA A 375 -10.12 9.77 18.97
CA ALA A 375 -11.40 9.65 19.66
C ALA A 375 -11.24 9.84 21.17
N MET A 376 -10.19 9.28 21.81
CA MET A 376 -9.88 9.48 23.22
C MET A 376 -9.60 10.96 23.55
N ASP A 377 -8.87 11.66 22.67
CA ASP A 377 -8.62 13.10 22.81
C ASP A 377 -9.91 13.92 22.76
N LEU A 378 -10.81 13.60 21.81
CA LEU A 378 -12.12 14.26 21.71
C LEU A 378 -12.96 14.03 22.96
N PHE A 379 -12.97 12.81 23.49
CA PHE A 379 -13.73 12.48 24.69
C PHE A 379 -13.18 13.20 25.91
N ALA A 380 -11.85 13.26 26.06
CA ALA A 380 -11.19 14.03 27.12
C ALA A 380 -11.51 15.53 27.05
N LEU A 381 -11.49 16.09 25.84
CA LEU A 381 -11.83 17.49 25.59
C LEU A 381 -13.29 17.80 25.98
N GLU A 382 -14.24 16.94 25.60
CA GLU A 382 -15.66 17.09 25.91
C GLU A 382 -15.93 17.02 27.41
N LEU A 383 -15.15 16.21 28.13
CA LEU A 383 -15.21 16.09 29.59
C LEU A 383 -14.49 17.22 30.33
N GLY A 384 -13.61 17.97 29.67
CA GLY A 384 -12.68 18.89 30.33
C GLY A 384 -11.68 18.18 31.23
N MET A 385 -11.33 16.92 30.92
CA MET A 385 -10.39 16.08 31.67
C MET A 385 -9.04 16.01 30.98
N ASP A 386 -7.97 15.74 31.74
CA ASP A 386 -6.66 15.43 31.20
C ASP A 386 -6.71 14.16 30.34
N ALA A 387 -6.10 14.22 29.15
CA ALA A 387 -6.15 13.15 28.17
C ALA A 387 -5.41 11.88 28.63
N ALA A 388 -4.34 12.01 29.43
CA ALA A 388 -3.62 10.87 30.00
C ALA A 388 -4.47 10.19 31.09
N GLU A 389 -5.18 10.98 31.90
CA GLU A 389 -6.09 10.45 32.92
C GLU A 389 -7.27 9.67 32.31
N VAL A 390 -7.85 10.17 31.21
CA VAL A 390 -8.90 9.43 30.48
C VAL A 390 -8.35 8.12 29.95
N ARG A 391 -7.14 8.12 29.36
CA ARG A 391 -6.50 6.90 28.89
C ARG A 391 -6.27 5.92 30.02
N ARG A 392 -5.66 6.35 31.13
CA ARG A 392 -5.38 5.51 32.31
C ARG A 392 -6.62 4.79 32.83
N LYS A 393 -7.74 5.44 32.90
CA LYS A 393 -9.03 4.87 33.31
C LYS A 393 -9.54 3.77 32.36
N ASN A 394 -9.11 3.78 31.12
CA ASN A 394 -9.66 2.92 30.07
C ASN A 394 -8.67 1.87 29.53
N LEU A 395 -7.42 1.84 29.98
CA LEU A 395 -6.45 0.82 29.58
C LEU A 395 -6.94 -0.59 29.96
N ILE A 396 -6.59 -1.57 29.13
CA ILE A 396 -6.71 -2.98 29.51
C ILE A 396 -5.81 -3.19 30.73
N PRO A 397 -6.33 -3.73 31.86
CA PRO A 397 -5.54 -4.02 33.03
C PRO A 397 -4.35 -4.93 32.70
N LYS A 398 -3.28 -4.86 33.51
CA LYS A 398 -2.12 -5.75 33.36
C LYS A 398 -2.56 -7.21 33.28
N PHE A 399 -2.03 -7.93 32.28
CA PHE A 399 -2.30 -9.35 32.06
C PHE A 399 -1.01 -10.10 31.66
N SER A 400 -0.94 -11.38 32.04
CA SER A 400 0.16 -12.30 31.75
C SER A 400 -0.26 -13.54 30.95
N GLU A 401 -1.57 -13.70 30.75
CA GLU A 401 -2.17 -14.73 29.90
C GLU A 401 -2.84 -14.06 28.68
N PRO A 402 -3.01 -14.76 27.57
CA PRO A 402 -3.59 -14.15 26.36
C PRO A 402 -4.94 -13.46 26.61
N HIS A 403 -5.04 -12.19 26.24
CA HIS A 403 -6.24 -11.36 26.35
C HIS A 403 -6.84 -11.12 24.96
N THR A 404 -8.10 -11.53 24.77
CA THR A 404 -8.80 -11.29 23.51
C THR A 404 -9.76 -10.11 23.66
N THR A 405 -9.59 -9.11 22.77
CA THR A 405 -10.43 -7.90 22.75
C THR A 405 -11.82 -8.21 22.16
N VAL A 406 -12.77 -7.32 22.37
CA VAL A 406 -14.15 -7.43 21.83
C VAL A 406 -14.21 -7.47 20.31
N VAL A 407 -13.17 -6.98 19.61
CA VAL A 407 -13.03 -7.03 18.15
C VAL A 407 -12.25 -8.24 17.64
N GLY A 408 -11.92 -9.16 18.53
CA GLY A 408 -11.31 -10.46 18.21
C GLY A 408 -9.79 -10.49 18.09
N GLN A 409 -9.10 -9.40 18.42
CA GLN A 409 -7.64 -9.38 18.44
C GLN A 409 -7.13 -9.96 19.76
N THR A 410 -6.18 -10.90 19.71
CA THR A 410 -5.55 -11.48 20.91
C THR A 410 -4.15 -10.89 21.12
N TYR A 411 -3.92 -10.44 22.35
CA TYR A 411 -2.61 -9.98 22.85
C TYR A 411 -2.02 -11.03 23.79
N ASP A 412 -0.72 -11.23 23.75
CA ASP A 412 -0.01 -12.25 24.53
C ASP A 412 0.20 -11.84 26.00
N VAL A 413 0.79 -10.67 26.24
CA VAL A 413 1.00 -10.07 27.55
C VAL A 413 0.88 -8.54 27.45
N GLY A 414 0.56 -7.86 28.54
CA GLY A 414 0.46 -6.39 28.53
C GLY A 414 0.52 -5.75 29.91
N ASN A 415 1.17 -4.59 29.97
CA ASN A 415 1.16 -3.65 31.10
C ASN A 415 1.19 -2.21 30.55
N TYR A 416 0.05 -1.77 30.00
CA TYR A 416 -0.03 -0.52 29.27
C TYR A 416 0.04 0.71 30.18
N GLU A 417 -0.42 0.59 31.41
CA GLU A 417 -0.32 1.65 32.42
C GLU A 417 1.12 1.98 32.76
N GLU A 418 1.97 0.96 32.93
CA GLU A 418 3.40 1.14 33.16
C GLU A 418 4.08 1.86 32.00
N SER A 419 3.70 1.52 30.77
CA SER A 419 4.22 2.18 29.57
C SER A 419 3.84 3.66 29.52
N LEU A 420 2.60 3.99 29.88
CA LEU A 420 2.12 5.37 29.96
C LEU A 420 2.89 6.15 31.03
N ASN A 421 3.03 5.59 32.25
CA ASN A 421 3.75 6.22 33.35
C ASN A 421 5.21 6.53 32.96
N ARG A 422 5.93 5.59 32.35
CA ARG A 422 7.31 5.81 31.87
C ARG A 422 7.41 6.86 30.78
N SER A 423 6.41 6.94 29.89
CA SER A 423 6.35 8.00 28.87
C SER A 423 6.21 9.38 29.49
N GLU A 424 5.38 9.52 30.52
CA GLU A 424 5.21 10.78 31.25
C GLU A 424 6.47 11.20 31.98
N GLU A 425 7.15 10.29 32.67
CA GLU A 425 8.43 10.54 33.33
C GLU A 425 9.48 11.08 32.35
N HIS A 426 9.61 10.44 31.18
CA HIS A 426 10.56 10.88 30.16
C HIS A 426 10.23 12.26 29.59
N THR A 427 8.97 12.55 29.36
CA THR A 427 8.51 13.85 28.86
C THR A 427 8.78 14.95 29.86
N SER A 428 8.55 14.72 31.16
CA SER A 428 8.86 15.64 32.24
C SER A 428 10.34 15.97 32.32
N GLU A 429 11.22 14.97 32.19
CA GLU A 429 12.66 15.17 32.17
C GLU A 429 13.14 16.00 30.99
N LEU A 430 12.62 15.78 29.78
CA LEU A 430 12.95 16.54 28.58
C LEU A 430 12.50 17.99 28.72
N GLN A 431 11.29 18.24 29.19
CA GLN A 431 10.79 19.60 29.43
C GLN A 431 11.62 20.35 30.46
N SER A 432 12.03 19.69 31.55
CA SER A 432 12.85 20.31 32.59
C SER A 432 14.26 20.67 32.12
N ARG A 433 14.86 19.88 31.21
CA ARG A 433 16.24 20.09 30.72
C ARG A 433 16.37 21.11 29.60
N PHE A 434 15.36 21.25 28.74
CA PHE A 434 15.52 22.00 27.48
C PHE A 434 14.42 23.04 27.24
N GLY A 435 13.41 23.17 28.07
CA GLY A 435 12.31 24.11 27.85
C GLY A 435 11.55 23.87 26.55
N ILE A 436 11.58 22.65 26.01
CA ILE A 436 10.98 22.29 24.73
C ILE A 436 9.58 21.78 24.98
N SER A 437 8.58 22.47 24.46
CA SER A 437 7.15 22.11 24.53
C SER A 437 6.67 21.30 23.32
N TYR A 438 7.44 20.34 22.87
CA TYR A 438 7.04 19.44 21.78
C TYR A 438 7.16 17.98 22.20
N ALA A 439 6.02 17.37 22.49
CA ALA A 439 5.90 15.93 22.42
C ALA A 439 5.63 15.58 20.94
N VAL A 440 6.65 15.11 20.23
CA VAL A 440 6.46 14.49 18.92
C VAL A 440 6.08 13.05 19.16
N PHE A 441 4.82 12.74 19.06
CA PHE A 441 4.36 11.35 18.93
C PHE A 441 4.51 10.92 17.48
N CYS A 442 5.51 10.10 17.22
CA CYS A 442 5.61 9.34 15.98
C CYS A 442 4.87 8.01 16.10
#